data_d66231e7474ee27d966db7b133f95786
#
_entry.id   d66231e7474ee27d966db7b133f95786
#
_cell.length_a   1.000
_cell.length_b   1.000
_cell.length_c   1.000
_cell.angle_alpha   90.00
_cell.angle_beta   90.00
_cell.angle_gamma   90.00
#
_symmetry.space_group_name_H-M   'P 1'
#
loop_
_entity.id
_entity.type
_entity.pdbx_description
1 polymer ?
#
loop_
_entity_poly.entity_id
_entity_poly.type
_entity_poly.pdbx_seq_one_letter_code
_entity_poly.pdbx_strand_id
1 'polypeptide(L)'
;MAAPLPSAPSRSSRHWILYGILVVLLFIMALIAKAAIVILAYRLLYPLPLLGGMARSLEVVEFLNILVFAIVGMGLGLLTRMLSPQTSDRVGYGLLIVLLPLLFFSGTIFHYQLWVNGVSSANELTYGAAHAMTDRWLEQTIHGSGVWGYYRFTAQYTTLPLEPDQVQVASLGMERVGKMLGEITGQSGPEMIGVLALNTWFLRLFYLGIACFSGLTHFQDGRAHAYQAKLRKNRQGSPNSSVPGSDGSGNPQPARSQAELDRARREKDRQDWQRQSQGYRVGDQQRQQPPQRRANPRPAHQPHSDPKNS
;
A
#
# COMPACT_ATOMS: atom_id res chain seq x y z
N MET A 1 -57.93 2.67 -4.72
CA MET A 1 -56.73 2.00 -4.14
C MET A 1 -55.57 2.97 -4.21
N ALA A 2 -55.10 3.52 -3.09
CA ALA A 2 -53.94 4.42 -3.07
C ALA A 2 -52.69 3.57 -3.00
N ALA A 3 -51.72 3.80 -3.91
CA ALA A 3 -50.43 3.13 -3.90
C ALA A 3 -49.68 3.49 -2.61
N PRO A 4 -49.01 2.52 -1.93
CA PRO A 4 -48.24 2.82 -0.74
C PRO A 4 -47.06 3.73 -1.10
N LEU A 5 -46.92 4.83 -0.37
CA LEU A 5 -45.78 5.75 -0.52
C LEU A 5 -44.47 5.00 -0.22
N PRO A 6 -43.42 5.22 -1.02
CA PRO A 6 -42.13 4.59 -0.78
C PRO A 6 -41.61 4.96 0.62
N SER A 7 -41.34 3.96 1.43
CA SER A 7 -40.84 4.12 2.79
C SER A 7 -39.50 4.89 2.76
N ALA A 8 -39.39 5.95 3.57
CA ALA A 8 -38.13 6.72 3.67
C ALA A 8 -36.97 5.80 4.07
N PRO A 9 -35.78 5.94 3.46
CA PRO A 9 -34.65 5.09 3.77
C PRO A 9 -34.30 5.18 5.26
N SER A 10 -34.07 4.02 5.88
CA SER A 10 -33.72 3.93 7.30
C SER A 10 -32.43 4.72 7.61
N ARG A 11 -32.31 5.28 8.81
CA ARG A 11 -31.07 6.02 9.23
C ARG A 11 -29.80 5.24 8.96
N SER A 12 -29.81 3.92 9.07
CA SER A 12 -28.67 3.03 8.79
C SER A 12 -28.21 3.11 7.33
N SER A 13 -29.15 3.15 6.36
CA SER A 13 -28.80 3.18 4.93
C SER A 13 -28.11 4.49 4.52
N ARG A 14 -28.47 5.61 5.14
CA ARG A 14 -27.85 6.92 4.84
C ARG A 14 -26.35 6.96 5.21
N HIS A 15 -25.96 6.34 6.33
CA HIS A 15 -24.54 6.29 6.73
C HIS A 15 -23.71 5.43 5.76
N TRP A 16 -24.26 4.34 5.24
CA TRP A 16 -23.59 3.50 4.25
C TRP A 16 -23.37 4.22 2.91
N ILE A 17 -24.40 4.93 2.43
CA ILE A 17 -24.31 5.71 1.20
C ILE A 17 -23.24 6.81 1.34
N LEU A 18 -23.27 7.56 2.45
CA LEU A 18 -22.29 8.61 2.72
C LEU A 18 -20.87 8.06 2.82
N TYR A 19 -20.70 6.93 3.51
CA TYR A 19 -19.40 6.22 3.57
C TYR A 19 -18.90 5.85 2.17
N GLY A 20 -19.75 5.23 1.35
CA GLY A 20 -19.41 4.87 -0.03
C GLY A 20 -18.98 6.08 -0.87
N ILE A 21 -19.73 7.19 -0.80
CA ILE A 21 -19.39 8.44 -1.51
C ILE A 21 -18.04 8.97 -1.06
N LEU A 22 -17.75 9.00 0.24
CA LEU A 22 -16.49 9.49 0.77
C LEU A 22 -15.30 8.59 0.41
N VAL A 23 -15.50 7.27 0.36
CA VAL A 23 -14.47 6.33 -0.12
C VAL A 23 -14.15 6.57 -1.60
N VAL A 24 -15.18 6.73 -2.44
CA VAL A 24 -14.99 7.05 -3.86
C VAL A 24 -14.28 8.40 -4.03
N LEU A 25 -14.68 9.42 -3.28
CA LEU A 25 -14.04 10.73 -3.32
C LEU A 25 -12.57 10.65 -2.90
N LEU A 26 -12.27 9.94 -1.82
CA LEU A 26 -10.90 9.70 -1.35
C LEU A 26 -10.05 8.99 -2.42
N PHE A 27 -10.62 8.00 -3.09
CA PHE A 27 -9.95 7.26 -4.15
C PHE A 27 -9.68 8.14 -5.38
N ILE A 28 -10.65 8.95 -5.81
CA ILE A 28 -10.48 9.93 -6.89
C ILE A 28 -9.37 10.92 -6.55
N MET A 29 -9.38 11.48 -5.33
CA MET A 29 -8.32 12.40 -4.88
C MET A 29 -6.94 11.73 -4.89
N ALA A 30 -6.86 10.47 -4.50
CA ALA A 30 -5.62 9.70 -4.56
C ALA A 30 -5.14 9.47 -6.01
N LEU A 31 -6.04 9.17 -6.94
CA LEU A 31 -5.72 9.07 -8.37
C LEU A 31 -5.21 10.39 -8.94
N ILE A 32 -5.84 11.52 -8.58
CA ILE A 32 -5.40 12.86 -8.99
C ILE A 32 -4.00 13.16 -8.43
N ALA A 33 -3.77 12.89 -7.14
CA ALA A 33 -2.46 13.08 -6.52
C ALA A 33 -1.38 12.23 -7.21
N LYS A 34 -1.68 10.96 -7.48
CA LYS A 34 -0.78 10.07 -8.20
C LYS A 34 -0.50 10.55 -9.62
N ALA A 35 -1.52 10.96 -10.38
CA ALA A 35 -1.35 11.54 -11.71
C ALA A 35 -0.47 12.80 -11.67
N ALA A 36 -0.66 13.67 -10.68
CA ALA A 36 0.15 14.86 -10.51
C ALA A 36 1.63 14.51 -10.24
N ILE A 37 1.91 13.50 -9.40
CA ILE A 37 3.28 13.02 -9.13
C ILE A 37 3.92 12.52 -10.43
N VAL A 38 3.20 11.71 -11.21
CA VAL A 38 3.70 11.17 -12.49
C VAL A 38 4.00 12.29 -13.49
N ILE A 39 3.09 13.25 -13.66
CA ILE A 39 3.26 14.39 -14.57
C ILE A 39 4.44 15.26 -14.12
N LEU A 40 4.56 15.50 -12.82
CA LEU A 40 5.64 16.31 -12.25
C LEU A 40 7.01 15.64 -12.48
N ALA A 41 7.08 14.32 -12.26
CA ALA A 41 8.28 13.54 -12.53
C ALA A 41 8.66 13.57 -14.02
N TYR A 42 7.66 13.48 -14.91
CA TYR A 42 7.87 13.53 -16.35
C TYR A 42 8.41 14.90 -16.81
N ARG A 43 7.94 15.98 -16.20
CA ARG A 43 8.34 17.34 -16.56
C ARG A 43 9.63 17.83 -15.90
N LEU A 44 9.89 17.43 -14.67
CA LEU A 44 11.00 17.96 -13.87
C LEU A 44 12.15 16.97 -13.69
N LEU A 45 11.85 15.68 -13.44
CA LEU A 45 12.85 14.70 -13.06
C LEU A 45 13.48 14.02 -14.29
N TYR A 46 12.65 13.56 -15.21
CA TYR A 46 13.14 12.78 -16.36
C TYR A 46 13.92 13.56 -17.43
N PRO A 47 13.76 14.90 -17.60
CA PRO A 47 14.61 15.66 -18.50
C PRO A 47 16.04 15.85 -18.01
N LEU A 48 16.33 15.59 -16.71
CA LEU A 48 17.68 15.75 -16.15
C LEU A 48 18.59 14.61 -16.66
N PRO A 49 19.75 14.91 -17.31
CA PRO A 49 20.49 13.93 -18.10
C PRO A 49 20.96 12.70 -17.30
N LEU A 50 21.44 12.86 -16.08
CA LEU A 50 21.91 11.75 -15.22
C LEU A 50 20.81 11.24 -14.29
N LEU A 51 20.12 12.16 -13.62
CA LEU A 51 19.10 11.82 -12.64
C LEU A 51 17.85 11.20 -13.28
N GLY A 52 17.48 11.62 -14.49
CA GLY A 52 16.33 11.09 -15.19
C GLY A 52 16.45 9.62 -15.55
N GLY A 53 17.62 9.19 -16.00
CA GLY A 53 17.90 7.78 -16.29
C GLY A 53 17.87 6.92 -15.02
N MET A 54 18.55 7.36 -13.96
CA MET A 54 18.53 6.68 -12.66
C MET A 54 17.13 6.63 -12.04
N ALA A 55 16.40 7.73 -12.10
CA ALA A 55 15.04 7.80 -11.55
C ALA A 55 14.07 6.86 -12.26
N ARG A 56 14.23 6.66 -13.57
CA ARG A 56 13.45 5.67 -14.33
C ARG A 56 13.83 4.25 -13.94
N SER A 57 15.12 3.93 -13.90
CA SER A 57 15.58 2.57 -13.60
C SER A 57 15.22 2.12 -12.18
N LEU A 58 15.20 3.03 -11.23
CA LEU A 58 14.81 2.77 -9.85
C LEU A 58 13.31 2.96 -9.58
N GLU A 59 12.52 3.28 -10.60
CA GLU A 59 11.09 3.55 -10.46
C GLU A 59 10.78 4.51 -9.29
N VAL A 60 11.57 5.59 -9.15
CA VAL A 60 11.48 6.55 -8.02
C VAL A 60 10.07 7.13 -7.85
N VAL A 61 9.30 7.23 -8.94
CA VAL A 61 7.90 7.67 -8.89
C VAL A 61 7.05 6.70 -8.09
N GLU A 62 7.28 5.40 -8.20
CA GLU A 62 6.54 4.40 -7.40
C GLU A 62 6.91 4.51 -5.91
N PHE A 63 8.14 4.85 -5.58
CA PHE A 63 8.53 5.15 -4.20
C PHE A 63 7.81 6.39 -3.65
N LEU A 64 7.72 7.49 -4.41
CA LEU A 64 6.99 8.68 -4.00
C LEU A 64 5.49 8.41 -3.82
N ASN A 65 4.94 7.46 -4.57
CA ASN A 65 3.55 7.07 -4.42
C ASN A 65 3.24 6.43 -3.06
N ILE A 66 4.22 5.91 -2.31
CA ILE A 66 4.00 5.34 -0.96
C ILE A 66 3.30 6.35 -0.04
N LEU A 67 3.59 7.65 -0.19
CA LEU A 67 2.89 8.70 0.55
C LEU A 67 1.39 8.74 0.23
N VAL A 68 1.02 8.55 -1.04
CA VAL A 68 -0.40 8.49 -1.46
C VAL A 68 -1.09 7.30 -0.81
N PHE A 69 -0.42 6.14 -0.71
CA PHE A 69 -0.96 4.96 -0.03
C PHE A 69 -1.15 5.19 1.47
N ALA A 70 -0.22 5.89 2.12
CA ALA A 70 -0.35 6.29 3.53
C ALA A 70 -1.60 7.16 3.75
N ILE A 71 -1.80 8.17 2.90
CA ILE A 71 -2.96 9.06 2.97
C ILE A 71 -4.27 8.30 2.75
N VAL A 72 -4.31 7.40 1.76
CA VAL A 72 -5.49 6.55 1.50
C VAL A 72 -5.78 5.63 2.68
N GLY A 73 -4.75 4.97 3.21
CA GLY A 73 -4.88 4.11 4.39
C GLY A 73 -5.46 4.88 5.58
N MET A 74 -4.85 6.02 5.92
CA MET A 74 -5.31 6.87 7.02
C MET A 74 -6.75 7.38 6.80
N GLY A 75 -7.05 7.86 5.59
CA GLY A 75 -8.38 8.32 5.21
C GLY A 75 -9.45 7.25 5.35
N LEU A 76 -9.19 6.04 4.82
CA LEU A 76 -10.09 4.90 4.98
C LEU A 76 -10.27 4.53 6.46
N GLY A 77 -9.19 4.55 7.26
CA GLY A 77 -9.24 4.31 8.69
C GLY A 77 -10.15 5.31 9.42
N LEU A 78 -10.03 6.60 9.12
CA LEU A 78 -10.87 7.66 9.68
C LEU A 78 -12.35 7.49 9.29
N LEU A 79 -12.62 7.10 8.03
CA LEU A 79 -13.97 6.90 7.54
C LEU A 79 -14.70 5.73 8.22
N THR A 80 -13.97 4.76 8.79
CA THR A 80 -14.59 3.65 9.56
C THR A 80 -15.41 4.13 10.74
N ARG A 81 -15.24 5.36 11.20
CA ARG A 81 -16.05 6.00 12.23
C ARG A 81 -17.55 6.03 11.89
N MET A 82 -17.88 6.05 10.60
CA MET A 82 -19.26 6.09 10.11
C MET A 82 -19.96 4.72 10.14
N LEU A 83 -19.17 3.66 10.27
CA LEU A 83 -19.65 2.29 10.28
C LEU A 83 -19.86 1.76 11.71
N SER A 84 -20.67 0.69 11.82
CA SER A 84 -20.75 -0.04 13.09
C SER A 84 -19.43 -0.75 13.41
N PRO A 85 -19.03 -0.93 14.68
CA PRO A 85 -17.77 -1.56 15.04
C PRO A 85 -17.55 -2.95 14.41
N GLN A 86 -18.61 -3.74 14.31
CA GLN A 86 -18.55 -5.11 13.78
C GLN A 86 -18.31 -5.17 12.27
N THR A 87 -18.85 -4.20 11.52
CA THR A 87 -18.74 -4.16 10.05
C THR A 87 -17.54 -3.34 9.58
N SER A 88 -17.07 -2.39 10.39
CA SER A 88 -16.00 -1.46 10.02
C SER A 88 -14.70 -2.19 9.66
N ASP A 89 -14.36 -3.25 10.39
CA ASP A 89 -13.12 -3.99 10.19
C ASP A 89 -13.13 -4.78 8.88
N ARG A 90 -14.16 -5.58 8.67
CA ARG A 90 -14.26 -6.41 7.46
C ARG A 90 -14.33 -5.56 6.20
N VAL A 91 -15.14 -4.49 6.23
CA VAL A 91 -15.28 -3.59 5.07
C VAL A 91 -14.02 -2.78 4.83
N GLY A 92 -13.40 -2.24 5.89
CA GLY A 92 -12.18 -1.44 5.77
C GLY A 92 -11.01 -2.24 5.21
N TYR A 93 -10.73 -3.44 5.74
CA TYR A 93 -9.67 -4.31 5.20
C TYR A 93 -10.02 -4.84 3.80
N GLY A 94 -11.28 -5.19 3.53
CA GLY A 94 -11.72 -5.60 2.20
C GLY A 94 -11.50 -4.52 1.16
N LEU A 95 -11.81 -3.27 1.48
CA LEU A 95 -11.55 -2.12 0.61
C LEU A 95 -10.06 -1.88 0.40
N LEU A 96 -9.22 -1.99 1.44
CA LEU A 96 -7.78 -1.86 1.29
C LEU A 96 -7.21 -2.90 0.33
N ILE A 97 -7.59 -4.18 0.48
CA ILE A 97 -7.12 -5.27 -0.39
C ILE A 97 -7.46 -4.99 -1.86
N VAL A 98 -8.58 -4.34 -2.15
CA VAL A 98 -8.99 -4.03 -3.52
C VAL A 98 -8.41 -2.70 -4.00
N LEU A 99 -8.49 -1.64 -3.18
CA LEU A 99 -8.12 -0.29 -3.62
C LEU A 99 -6.60 -0.09 -3.73
N LEU A 100 -5.79 -0.72 -2.86
CA LEU A 100 -4.33 -0.54 -2.94
C LEU A 100 -3.73 -1.11 -4.22
N PRO A 101 -4.03 -2.34 -4.67
CA PRO A 101 -3.57 -2.82 -5.97
C PRO A 101 -4.10 -1.97 -7.15
N LEU A 102 -5.37 -1.58 -7.13
CA LEU A 102 -5.93 -0.70 -8.17
C LEU A 102 -5.18 0.63 -8.24
N LEU A 103 -4.90 1.23 -7.10
CA LEU A 103 -4.14 2.46 -7.02
C LEU A 103 -2.69 2.24 -7.48
N PHE A 104 -2.07 1.11 -7.17
CA PHE A 104 -0.73 0.77 -7.64
C PHE A 104 -0.69 0.69 -9.16
N PHE A 105 -1.54 -0.12 -9.76
CA PHE A 105 -1.57 -0.29 -11.22
C PHE A 105 -2.04 0.95 -11.98
N SER A 106 -2.77 1.88 -11.36
CA SER A 106 -3.18 3.13 -12.01
C SER A 106 -1.98 3.95 -12.49
N GLY A 107 -0.81 3.87 -11.82
CA GLY A 107 0.43 4.51 -12.26
C GLY A 107 0.86 4.03 -13.64
N THR A 108 0.83 2.72 -13.89
CA THR A 108 1.15 2.14 -15.19
C THR A 108 0.24 2.68 -16.29
N ILE A 109 -1.06 2.84 -15.99
CA ILE A 109 -2.02 3.41 -16.94
C ILE A 109 -1.64 4.87 -17.28
N PHE A 110 -1.31 5.69 -16.29
CA PHE A 110 -0.90 7.07 -16.51
C PHE A 110 0.40 7.16 -17.30
N HIS A 111 1.40 6.35 -17.00
CA HIS A 111 2.65 6.31 -17.75
C HIS A 111 2.45 5.88 -19.20
N TYR A 112 1.60 4.86 -19.43
CA TYR A 112 1.25 4.42 -20.77
C TYR A 112 0.58 5.53 -21.58
N GLN A 113 -0.41 6.22 -21.00
CA GLN A 113 -1.09 7.33 -21.65
C GLN A 113 -0.13 8.48 -21.99
N LEU A 114 0.79 8.82 -21.10
CA LEU A 114 1.80 9.85 -21.33
C LEU A 114 2.76 9.45 -22.46
N TRP A 115 3.14 8.17 -22.51
CA TRP A 115 3.98 7.66 -23.59
C TRP A 115 3.27 7.72 -24.95
N VAL A 116 2.01 7.24 -25.05
CA VAL A 116 1.20 7.35 -26.28
C VAL A 116 1.06 8.80 -26.72
N ASN A 117 0.82 9.73 -25.79
CA ASN A 117 0.78 11.16 -26.10
C ASN A 117 2.14 11.69 -26.58
N GLY A 118 3.24 11.20 -26.02
CA GLY A 118 4.60 11.52 -26.49
C GLY A 118 4.83 11.09 -27.93
N VAL A 119 4.44 9.85 -28.26
CA VAL A 119 4.51 9.31 -29.64
C VAL A 119 3.61 10.09 -30.59
N SER A 120 2.39 10.45 -30.16
CA SER A 120 1.46 11.29 -30.92
C SER A 120 2.12 12.64 -31.27
N SER A 121 2.73 13.29 -30.30
CA SER A 121 3.36 14.61 -30.50
C SER A 121 4.64 14.52 -31.34
N ALA A 122 5.47 13.50 -31.15
CA ALA A 122 6.73 13.33 -31.88
C ALA A 122 6.52 13.01 -33.38
N ASN A 123 5.43 12.32 -33.69
CA ASN A 123 5.15 11.89 -35.08
C ASN A 123 3.98 12.64 -35.74
N GLU A 124 3.47 13.71 -35.12
CA GLU A 124 2.32 14.51 -35.58
C GLU A 124 1.08 13.65 -35.88
N LEU A 125 0.88 12.59 -35.11
CA LEU A 125 -0.22 11.64 -35.27
C LEU A 125 -1.41 11.99 -34.38
N THR A 126 -2.61 11.55 -34.80
CA THR A 126 -3.75 11.53 -33.86
C THR A 126 -3.49 10.55 -32.72
N TYR A 127 -4.10 10.76 -31.56
CA TYR A 127 -3.97 9.86 -30.44
C TYR A 127 -4.31 8.40 -30.79
N GLY A 128 -5.36 8.17 -31.57
CA GLY A 128 -5.75 6.82 -32.02
C GLY A 128 -4.71 6.15 -32.92
N ALA A 129 -4.08 6.90 -33.81
CA ALA A 129 -3.00 6.40 -34.69
C ALA A 129 -1.74 6.10 -33.85
N ALA A 130 -1.37 6.98 -32.93
CA ALA A 130 -0.24 6.77 -32.01
C ALA A 130 -0.48 5.55 -31.12
N HIS A 131 -1.68 5.36 -30.59
CA HIS A 131 -2.06 4.18 -29.81
C HIS A 131 -1.91 2.89 -30.61
N ALA A 132 -2.43 2.85 -31.86
CA ALA A 132 -2.28 1.69 -32.72
C ALA A 132 -0.81 1.42 -33.10
N MET A 133 0.00 2.46 -33.22
CA MET A 133 1.44 2.36 -33.51
C MET A 133 2.19 1.80 -32.29
N THR A 134 1.94 2.32 -31.10
CA THR A 134 2.57 1.81 -29.87
C THR A 134 2.18 0.37 -29.57
N ASP A 135 0.92 -0.01 -29.79
CA ASP A 135 0.47 -1.40 -29.62
C ASP A 135 1.19 -2.34 -30.60
N ARG A 136 1.37 -1.92 -31.82
CA ARG A 136 2.11 -2.71 -32.83
C ARG A 136 3.59 -2.88 -32.43
N TRP A 137 4.23 -1.86 -31.88
CA TRP A 137 5.59 -1.97 -31.37
C TRP A 137 5.69 -2.95 -30.19
N LEU A 138 4.74 -2.86 -29.25
CA LEU A 138 4.68 -3.77 -28.13
C LEU A 138 4.47 -5.21 -28.56
N GLU A 139 3.58 -5.44 -29.54
CA GLU A 139 3.31 -6.78 -30.09
C GLU A 139 4.55 -7.37 -30.76
N GLN A 140 5.27 -6.59 -31.55
CA GLN A 140 6.50 -7.01 -32.22
C GLN A 140 7.66 -7.30 -31.26
N THR A 141 7.74 -6.55 -30.16
CA THR A 141 8.91 -6.62 -29.25
C THR A 141 8.73 -7.62 -28.12
N ILE A 142 7.52 -7.70 -27.54
CA ILE A 142 7.27 -8.47 -26.32
C ILE A 142 6.04 -9.37 -26.42
N HIS A 143 5.43 -9.48 -27.61
CA HIS A 143 4.18 -10.23 -27.85
C HIS A 143 3.06 -9.85 -26.88
N GLY A 144 2.79 -8.54 -26.74
CA GLY A 144 1.76 -7.99 -25.87
C GLY A 144 1.36 -6.58 -26.30
N SER A 145 0.14 -6.14 -25.96
CA SER A 145 -0.40 -4.82 -26.34
C SER A 145 -0.97 -4.08 -25.14
N GLY A 146 -1.30 -2.81 -25.33
CA GLY A 146 -1.94 -1.96 -24.35
C GLY A 146 -1.12 -1.75 -23.09
N VAL A 147 -1.81 -1.45 -21.98
CA VAL A 147 -1.20 -1.19 -20.68
C VAL A 147 -0.38 -2.38 -20.17
N TRP A 148 -0.85 -3.60 -20.41
CA TRP A 148 -0.13 -4.80 -19.97
C TRP A 148 1.15 -5.04 -20.79
N GLY A 149 1.09 -4.84 -22.10
CA GLY A 149 2.26 -4.85 -22.97
C GLY A 149 3.28 -3.80 -22.50
N TYR A 150 2.84 -2.56 -22.28
CA TYR A 150 3.67 -1.49 -21.77
C TYR A 150 4.33 -1.86 -20.41
N TYR A 151 3.58 -2.46 -19.48
CA TYR A 151 4.10 -2.87 -18.19
C TYR A 151 5.20 -3.94 -18.29
N ARG A 152 5.05 -4.89 -19.21
CA ARG A 152 6.09 -5.88 -19.53
C ARG A 152 7.29 -5.25 -20.25
N PHE A 153 7.03 -4.36 -21.21
CA PHE A 153 8.06 -3.67 -21.96
C PHE A 153 9.00 -2.88 -21.03
N THR A 154 8.45 -2.09 -20.12
CA THR A 154 9.23 -1.28 -19.19
C THR A 154 9.98 -2.10 -18.13
N ALA A 155 9.68 -3.40 -17.98
CA ALA A 155 10.49 -4.30 -17.16
C ALA A 155 11.78 -4.76 -17.87
N GLN A 156 11.80 -4.72 -19.20
CA GLN A 156 12.93 -5.18 -20.02
C GLN A 156 13.71 -4.00 -20.61
N TYR A 157 13.03 -2.92 -20.98
CA TYR A 157 13.60 -1.79 -21.68
C TYR A 157 13.53 -0.52 -20.83
N THR A 158 14.67 0.12 -20.60
CA THR A 158 14.76 1.35 -19.78
C THR A 158 14.37 2.61 -20.57
N THR A 159 14.45 2.56 -21.90
CA THR A 159 14.13 3.68 -22.78
C THR A 159 12.83 3.43 -23.52
N LEU A 160 11.96 4.46 -23.53
CA LEU A 160 10.70 4.42 -24.26
C LEU A 160 10.91 5.06 -25.63
N PRO A 161 10.72 4.32 -26.74
CA PRO A 161 10.86 4.88 -28.07
C PRO A 161 9.72 5.87 -28.35
N LEU A 162 10.04 7.00 -28.93
CA LEU A 162 9.06 7.98 -29.42
C LEU A 162 8.87 7.92 -30.92
N GLU A 163 9.87 7.38 -31.64
CA GLU A 163 9.92 7.27 -33.09
C GLU A 163 10.21 5.82 -33.51
N PRO A 164 9.81 5.40 -34.73
CA PRO A 164 9.95 4.01 -35.19
C PRO A 164 11.39 3.48 -35.19
N ASP A 165 12.37 4.31 -35.56
CA ASP A 165 13.78 3.97 -35.60
C ASP A 165 14.37 3.75 -34.19
N GLN A 166 13.85 4.44 -33.17
CA GLN A 166 14.27 4.28 -31.77
C GLN A 166 13.89 2.90 -31.19
N VAL A 167 12.89 2.21 -31.76
CA VAL A 167 12.52 0.85 -31.32
C VAL A 167 13.69 -0.12 -31.57
N GLN A 168 14.32 -0.02 -32.74
CA GLN A 168 15.50 -0.84 -33.06
C GLN A 168 16.70 -0.44 -32.20
N VAL A 169 16.91 0.86 -31.98
CA VAL A 169 18.00 1.34 -31.13
C VAL A 169 17.83 0.86 -29.69
N ALA A 170 16.62 0.85 -29.16
CA ALA A 170 16.34 0.34 -27.81
C ALA A 170 16.64 -1.16 -27.69
N SER A 171 16.27 -1.97 -28.69
CA SER A 171 16.55 -3.41 -28.69
C SER A 171 18.04 -3.71 -28.81
N LEU A 172 18.75 -3.03 -29.71
CA LEU A 172 20.21 -3.15 -29.87
C LEU A 172 20.97 -2.66 -28.62
N GLY A 173 20.47 -1.60 -27.97
CA GLY A 173 21.02 -1.10 -26.73
C GLY A 173 20.94 -2.15 -25.61
N MET A 174 19.80 -2.82 -25.48
CA MET A 174 19.61 -3.86 -24.48
C MET A 174 20.44 -5.11 -24.76
N GLU A 175 20.53 -5.51 -26.03
CA GLU A 175 21.43 -6.61 -26.43
C GLU A 175 22.89 -6.31 -26.08
N ARG A 176 23.35 -5.08 -26.34
CA ARG A 176 24.70 -4.64 -25.98
C ARG A 176 24.95 -4.69 -24.47
N VAL A 177 23.99 -4.21 -23.67
CA VAL A 177 24.06 -4.29 -22.20
C VAL A 177 24.09 -5.75 -21.74
N GLY A 178 23.23 -6.61 -22.29
CA GLY A 178 23.23 -8.04 -22.00
C GLY A 178 24.55 -8.70 -22.33
N LYS A 179 25.15 -8.38 -23.49
CA LYS A 179 26.45 -8.90 -23.89
C LYS A 179 27.58 -8.44 -22.95
N MET A 180 27.64 -7.16 -22.64
CA MET A 180 28.64 -6.60 -21.73
C MET A 180 28.57 -7.22 -20.33
N LEU A 181 27.35 -7.38 -19.79
CA LEU A 181 27.15 -8.04 -18.50
C LEU A 181 27.49 -9.53 -18.57
N GLY A 182 27.15 -10.19 -19.68
CA GLY A 182 27.51 -11.57 -19.94
C GLY A 182 29.01 -11.81 -19.95
N GLU A 183 29.78 -10.92 -20.58
CA GLU A 183 31.25 -10.96 -20.58
C GLU A 183 31.86 -10.83 -19.15
N ILE A 184 31.27 -9.98 -18.30
CA ILE A 184 31.71 -9.80 -16.92
C ILE A 184 31.38 -11.00 -16.04
N THR A 185 30.20 -11.60 -16.25
CA THR A 185 29.66 -12.68 -15.38
C THR A 185 29.93 -14.08 -15.90
N GLY A 186 30.40 -14.22 -17.15
CA GLY A 186 30.60 -15.52 -17.81
C GLY A 186 29.28 -16.18 -18.26
N GLN A 187 28.18 -15.44 -18.32
CA GLN A 187 26.86 -15.93 -18.73
C GLN A 187 26.53 -15.49 -20.17
N SER A 188 25.48 -16.07 -20.76
CA SER A 188 25.01 -15.62 -22.07
C SER A 188 24.28 -14.28 -22.00
N GLY A 189 24.40 -13.44 -23.04
CA GLY A 189 23.73 -12.13 -23.09
C GLY A 189 22.21 -12.21 -22.87
N PRO A 190 21.46 -13.13 -23.52
CA PRO A 190 20.03 -13.31 -23.28
C PRO A 190 19.66 -13.67 -21.86
N GLU A 191 20.45 -14.50 -21.17
CA GLU A 191 20.24 -14.83 -19.77
C GLU A 191 20.36 -13.61 -18.87
N MET A 192 21.34 -12.73 -19.15
CA MET A 192 21.51 -11.49 -18.39
C MET A 192 20.35 -10.52 -18.59
N ILE A 193 19.77 -10.43 -19.78
CA ILE A 193 18.55 -9.64 -20.02
C ILE A 193 17.40 -10.22 -19.18
N GLY A 194 17.26 -11.54 -19.11
CA GLY A 194 16.29 -12.21 -18.26
C GLY A 194 16.47 -11.88 -16.77
N VAL A 195 17.69 -11.87 -16.28
CA VAL A 195 18.03 -11.49 -14.89
C VAL A 195 17.66 -10.03 -14.61
N LEU A 196 17.96 -9.11 -15.53
CA LEU A 196 17.58 -7.69 -15.39
C LEU A 196 16.07 -7.52 -15.34
N ALA A 197 15.34 -8.19 -16.23
CA ALA A 197 13.88 -8.17 -16.21
C ALA A 197 13.32 -8.73 -14.89
N LEU A 198 13.87 -9.84 -14.40
CA LEU A 198 13.47 -10.43 -13.12
C LEU A 198 13.72 -9.48 -11.94
N ASN A 199 14.88 -8.79 -11.94
CA ASN A 199 15.20 -7.78 -10.92
C ASN A 199 14.18 -6.63 -10.91
N THR A 200 13.76 -6.14 -12.09
CA THR A 200 12.73 -5.10 -12.20
C THR A 200 11.38 -5.59 -11.67
N TRP A 201 11.00 -6.84 -11.97
CA TRP A 201 9.80 -7.44 -11.41
C TRP A 201 9.85 -7.55 -9.88
N PHE A 202 11.00 -7.97 -9.35
CA PHE A 202 11.21 -8.03 -7.91
C PHE A 202 11.10 -6.65 -7.26
N LEU A 203 11.69 -5.62 -7.86
CA LEU A 203 11.61 -4.23 -7.39
C LEU A 203 10.15 -3.73 -7.36
N ARG A 204 9.35 -4.03 -8.39
CA ARG A 204 7.92 -3.68 -8.45
C ARG A 204 7.11 -4.37 -7.36
N LEU A 205 7.33 -5.66 -7.15
CA LEU A 205 6.68 -6.41 -6.07
C LEU A 205 7.10 -5.88 -4.69
N PHE A 206 8.36 -5.50 -4.54
CA PHE A 206 8.86 -4.89 -3.31
C PHE A 206 8.18 -3.55 -3.02
N TYR A 207 8.06 -2.67 -4.01
CA TYR A 207 7.32 -1.41 -3.86
C TYR A 207 5.84 -1.62 -3.58
N LEU A 208 5.20 -2.58 -4.23
CA LEU A 208 3.83 -2.96 -3.91
C LEU A 208 3.70 -3.43 -2.46
N GLY A 209 4.65 -4.25 -1.98
CA GLY A 209 4.69 -4.70 -0.60
C GLY A 209 4.81 -3.54 0.39
N ILE A 210 5.74 -2.60 0.15
CA ILE A 210 5.90 -1.40 0.99
C ILE A 210 4.64 -0.53 0.95
N ALA A 211 4.04 -0.34 -0.23
CA ALA A 211 2.82 0.44 -0.39
C ALA A 211 1.65 -0.17 0.40
N CYS A 212 1.47 -1.49 0.29
CA CYS A 212 0.45 -2.22 1.06
C CYS A 212 0.71 -2.13 2.57
N PHE A 213 1.96 -2.29 3.00
CA PHE A 213 2.34 -2.15 4.41
C PHE A 213 2.08 -0.73 4.92
N SER A 214 2.48 0.29 4.16
CA SER A 214 2.22 1.70 4.48
C SER A 214 0.71 1.98 4.57
N GLY A 215 -0.07 1.55 3.59
CA GLY A 215 -1.53 1.69 3.61
C GLY A 215 -2.18 1.02 4.82
N LEU A 216 -1.72 -0.17 5.18
CA LEU A 216 -2.25 -0.94 6.31
C LEU A 216 -1.93 -0.31 7.66
N THR A 217 -0.68 0.13 7.88
CA THR A 217 -0.26 0.78 9.13
C THR A 217 -1.02 2.08 9.36
N HIS A 218 -1.09 2.94 8.35
CA HIS A 218 -1.81 4.21 8.45
C HIS A 218 -3.34 4.02 8.53
N PHE A 219 -3.88 2.93 7.99
CA PHE A 219 -5.28 2.57 8.23
C PHE A 219 -5.55 2.26 9.71
N GLN A 220 -4.65 1.52 10.37
CA GLN A 220 -4.76 1.23 11.80
C GLN A 220 -4.67 2.51 12.64
N ASP A 221 -3.75 3.42 12.29
CA ASP A 221 -3.63 4.73 12.93
C ASP A 221 -4.91 5.57 12.76
N GLY A 222 -5.44 5.63 11.54
CA GLY A 222 -6.69 6.33 11.25
C GLY A 222 -7.88 5.79 12.07
N ARG A 223 -7.96 4.47 12.23
CA ARG A 223 -8.97 3.83 13.09
C ARG A 223 -8.79 4.19 14.57
N ALA A 224 -7.57 4.16 15.07
CA ALA A 224 -7.27 4.53 16.45
C ALA A 224 -7.70 5.98 16.74
N HIS A 225 -7.40 6.91 15.84
CA HIS A 225 -7.85 8.30 15.93
C HIS A 225 -9.38 8.42 15.88
N ALA A 226 -10.05 7.68 14.98
CA ALA A 226 -11.51 7.67 14.87
C ALA A 226 -12.16 7.19 16.18
N TYR A 227 -11.61 6.14 16.79
CA TYR A 227 -12.09 5.60 18.06
C TYR A 227 -11.90 6.58 19.23
N GLN A 228 -10.74 7.20 19.34
CA GLN A 228 -10.46 8.20 20.38
C GLN A 228 -11.39 9.41 20.27
N ALA A 229 -11.65 9.89 19.05
CA ALA A 229 -12.57 10.99 18.81
C ALA A 229 -14.00 10.65 19.27
N LYS A 230 -14.43 9.41 19.07
CA LYS A 230 -15.75 8.93 19.55
C LYS A 230 -15.83 8.89 21.09
N LEU A 231 -14.78 8.43 21.74
CA LEU A 231 -14.70 8.42 23.22
C LEU A 231 -14.74 9.83 23.80
N ARG A 232 -14.00 10.79 23.20
CA ARG A 232 -14.02 12.20 23.64
C ARG A 232 -15.43 12.80 23.52
N LYS A 233 -16.11 12.56 22.40
CA LYS A 233 -17.48 13.05 22.20
C LYS A 233 -18.45 12.49 23.22
N ASN A 234 -18.36 11.21 23.55
CA ASN A 234 -19.23 10.59 24.57
C ASN A 234 -18.97 11.15 25.98
N ARG A 235 -17.71 11.51 26.30
CA ARG A 235 -17.38 12.15 27.59
C ARG A 235 -17.92 13.58 27.68
N GLN A 236 -17.89 14.33 26.59
CA GLN A 236 -18.39 15.71 26.56
C GLN A 236 -19.94 15.78 26.47
N GLY A 237 -20.56 14.76 25.89
CA GLY A 237 -22.01 14.68 25.73
C GLY A 237 -22.76 14.06 26.92
N SER A 238 -22.04 13.61 27.99
CA SER A 238 -22.65 13.35 29.27
C SER A 238 -22.74 14.69 30.00
N PRO A 239 -23.86 15.43 29.86
CA PRO A 239 -24.08 16.55 30.74
C PRO A 239 -24.03 15.96 32.13
N ASN A 240 -23.32 16.65 33.05
CA ASN A 240 -23.40 16.36 34.46
C ASN A 240 -24.75 15.74 34.76
N SER A 241 -24.77 14.46 35.03
CA SER A 241 -25.86 13.94 35.83
C SER A 241 -25.78 14.78 37.12
N SER A 242 -26.46 15.94 37.04
CA SER A 242 -26.91 16.61 38.24
C SER A 242 -27.48 15.46 39.08
N VAL A 243 -26.73 15.07 40.08
CA VAL A 243 -27.18 14.17 41.13
C VAL A 243 -28.53 14.72 41.51
N PRO A 244 -29.64 13.99 41.26
CA PRO A 244 -30.95 14.44 41.72
C PRO A 244 -30.77 14.63 43.21
N GLY A 245 -31.17 15.78 43.73
CA GLY A 245 -30.99 16.17 45.14
C GLY A 245 -31.19 15.00 46.08
N SER A 246 -30.13 14.53 46.69
CA SER A 246 -30.18 13.74 47.88
C SER A 246 -30.57 14.71 48.99
N ASP A 247 -31.87 14.83 49.16
CA ASP A 247 -32.43 15.40 50.38
C ASP A 247 -31.98 14.56 51.57
N GLY A 248 -31.25 15.16 52.46
CA GLY A 248 -31.32 14.80 53.85
C GLY A 248 -30.27 13.81 54.36
N SER A 249 -29.40 14.34 55.20
CA SER A 249 -28.79 13.66 56.33
C SER A 249 -27.69 12.67 56.05
N GLY A 250 -26.46 13.13 56.27
CA GLY A 250 -25.35 12.22 56.49
C GLY A 250 -24.00 12.78 56.08
N ASN A 251 -23.33 13.38 57.04
CA ASN A 251 -21.87 13.55 57.13
C ASN A 251 -21.16 14.15 55.92
N PRO A 252 -20.65 15.37 55.94
CA PRO A 252 -19.89 15.96 54.84
C PRO A 252 -18.54 15.23 54.71
N GLN A 253 -18.49 14.25 53.81
CA GLN A 253 -17.19 13.83 53.31
C GLN A 253 -16.55 15.06 52.62
N PRO A 254 -15.30 15.42 53.00
CA PRO A 254 -14.63 16.55 52.40
C PRO A 254 -14.57 16.32 50.88
N ALA A 255 -15.20 17.25 50.16
CA ALA A 255 -15.14 17.23 48.70
C ALA A 255 -13.67 17.18 48.25
N ARG A 256 -13.22 16.01 47.82
CA ARG A 256 -11.88 15.90 47.21
C ARG A 256 -11.81 16.89 46.08
N SER A 257 -10.88 17.81 46.16
CA SER A 257 -10.72 18.86 45.15
C SER A 257 -10.52 18.21 43.79
N GLN A 258 -11.08 18.80 42.74
CA GLN A 258 -10.89 18.30 41.35
C GLN A 258 -9.41 18.10 41.03
N ALA A 259 -8.52 18.87 41.65
CA ALA A 259 -7.08 18.74 41.56
C ALA A 259 -6.54 17.42 42.09
N GLU A 260 -7.13 16.86 43.17
CA GLU A 260 -6.74 15.53 43.70
C GLU A 260 -7.22 14.39 42.79
N LEU A 261 -8.42 14.51 42.22
CA LEU A 261 -8.94 13.55 41.27
C LEU A 261 -8.09 13.52 39.98
N ASP A 262 -7.65 14.69 39.51
CA ASP A 262 -6.78 14.80 38.35
C ASP A 262 -5.35 14.27 38.63
N ARG A 263 -4.83 14.45 39.86
CA ARG A 263 -3.55 13.84 40.29
C ARG A 263 -3.65 12.33 40.33
N ALA A 264 -4.66 11.77 40.96
CA ALA A 264 -4.87 10.32 41.02
C ALA A 264 -5.02 9.68 39.65
N ARG A 265 -5.67 10.41 38.71
CA ARG A 265 -5.83 9.96 37.33
C ARG A 265 -4.50 9.93 36.56
N ARG A 266 -3.67 10.98 36.69
CA ARG A 266 -2.34 11.02 36.07
C ARG A 266 -1.40 9.97 36.63
N GLU A 267 -1.54 9.64 37.90
CA GLU A 267 -0.75 8.60 38.57
C GLU A 267 -1.13 7.20 38.06
N LYS A 268 -2.43 6.95 37.90
CA LYS A 268 -2.94 5.71 37.32
C LYS A 268 -2.49 5.54 35.87
N ASP A 269 -2.62 6.59 35.02
CA ASP A 269 -2.19 6.57 33.65
C ASP A 269 -0.66 6.30 33.53
N ARG A 270 0.13 6.84 34.48
CA ARG A 270 1.58 6.60 34.54
C ARG A 270 1.91 5.14 34.94
N GLN A 271 1.16 4.55 35.88
CA GLN A 271 1.32 3.15 36.27
C GLN A 271 0.91 2.19 35.14
N ASP A 272 -0.16 2.45 34.44
CA ASP A 272 -0.62 1.64 33.31
C ASP A 272 0.40 1.71 32.16
N TRP A 273 0.98 2.88 31.91
CA TRP A 273 2.07 3.04 30.93
C TRP A 273 3.34 2.24 31.34
N GLN A 274 3.72 2.26 32.61
CA GLN A 274 4.86 1.50 33.14
C GLN A 274 4.63 -0.02 33.01
N ARG A 275 3.42 -0.51 33.29
CA ARG A 275 3.07 -1.93 33.12
C ARG A 275 3.14 -2.35 31.64
N GLN A 276 2.65 -1.53 30.72
CA GLN A 276 2.76 -1.80 29.28
C GLN A 276 4.21 -1.84 28.81
N SER A 277 5.06 -0.91 29.26
CA SER A 277 6.47 -0.87 28.86
C SER A 277 7.29 -2.04 29.43
N GLN A 278 6.93 -2.57 30.60
CA GLN A 278 7.55 -3.78 31.16
C GLN A 278 7.12 -5.04 30.41
N GLY A 279 5.87 -5.14 29.96
CA GLY A 279 5.39 -6.26 29.13
C GLY A 279 6.14 -6.37 27.80
N TYR A 280 6.50 -5.25 27.18
CA TYR A 280 7.31 -5.24 25.95
C TYR A 280 8.74 -5.75 26.18
N ARG A 281 9.38 -5.42 27.30
CA ARG A 281 10.74 -5.90 27.62
C ARG A 281 10.81 -7.41 27.89
N VAL A 282 9.79 -7.99 28.48
CA VAL A 282 9.76 -9.44 28.74
C VAL A 282 9.58 -10.23 27.44
N GLY A 283 8.81 -9.71 26.49
CA GLY A 283 8.62 -10.33 25.17
C GLY A 283 9.91 -10.38 24.34
N ASP A 284 10.75 -9.37 24.42
CA ASP A 284 12.02 -9.31 23.69
C ASP A 284 13.10 -10.22 24.30
N GLN A 285 13.12 -10.42 25.62
CA GLN A 285 14.05 -11.35 26.28
C GLN A 285 13.74 -12.82 25.94
N GLN A 286 12.46 -13.18 25.79
CA GLN A 286 12.10 -14.54 25.35
C GLN A 286 12.44 -14.83 23.90
N ARG A 287 12.50 -13.82 23.03
CA ARG A 287 12.94 -13.99 21.62
C ARG A 287 14.46 -14.15 21.47
N GLN A 288 15.25 -13.72 22.47
CA GLN A 288 16.73 -13.83 22.42
C GLN A 288 17.27 -15.15 23.02
N GLN A 289 16.42 -16.03 23.56
CA GLN A 289 16.89 -17.36 23.93
C GLN A 289 17.14 -18.20 22.68
N PRO A 290 18.38 -18.67 22.45
CA PRO A 290 18.68 -19.52 21.31
C PRO A 290 17.85 -20.80 21.43
N PRO A 291 17.34 -21.34 20.30
CA PRO A 291 16.53 -22.54 20.32
C PRO A 291 17.30 -23.66 20.99
N GLN A 292 16.81 -24.14 22.14
CA GLN A 292 17.36 -25.32 22.78
C GLN A 292 17.37 -26.45 21.75
N ARG A 293 18.56 -26.87 21.34
CA ARG A 293 18.77 -28.03 20.49
C ARG A 293 18.14 -29.22 21.18
N ARG A 294 16.96 -29.63 20.76
CA ARG A 294 16.40 -30.95 21.12
C ARG A 294 17.40 -31.98 20.66
N ALA A 295 18.04 -32.65 21.60
CA ALA A 295 18.89 -33.78 21.33
C ALA A 295 18.05 -34.81 20.58
N ASN A 296 18.40 -35.01 19.31
CA ASN A 296 17.79 -36.06 18.49
C ASN A 296 18.15 -37.41 19.11
N PRO A 297 17.22 -38.26 19.48
CA PRO A 297 17.55 -39.63 19.94
C PRO A 297 18.25 -40.35 18.80
N ARG A 298 19.45 -40.87 19.06
CA ARG A 298 20.21 -41.69 18.12
C ARG A 298 19.32 -42.85 17.63
N PRO A 299 19.23 -43.08 16.31
CA PRO A 299 18.57 -44.29 15.81
C PRO A 299 19.35 -45.54 16.29
N ALA A 300 18.63 -46.50 16.85
CA ALA A 300 19.15 -47.76 17.29
C ALA A 300 19.77 -48.51 16.07
N HIS A 301 20.99 -49.02 16.28
CA HIS A 301 21.70 -49.87 15.33
C HIS A 301 20.80 -51.07 14.94
N GLN A 302 20.37 -51.12 13.69
CA GLN A 302 19.85 -52.36 13.11
C GLN A 302 21.04 -53.27 12.77
N PRO A 303 21.02 -54.54 13.17
CA PRO A 303 22.06 -55.47 12.77
C PRO A 303 21.93 -55.79 11.27
N HIS A 304 23.04 -55.68 10.58
CA HIS A 304 23.23 -56.15 9.20
C HIS A 304 23.01 -57.66 9.13
N SER A 305 21.97 -58.09 8.42
CA SER A 305 21.83 -59.48 7.98
C SER A 305 22.48 -59.61 6.63
N ASP A 306 23.60 -60.33 6.57
CA ASP A 306 24.26 -60.83 5.35
C ASP A 306 23.34 -61.77 4.57
N PRO A 307 23.18 -61.60 3.26
CA PRO A 307 22.66 -62.68 2.41
C PRO A 307 23.83 -63.44 1.82
N LYS A 308 24.05 -64.65 2.34
CA LYS A 308 24.82 -65.69 1.62
C LYS A 308 23.90 -66.44 0.63
N ASN A 309 24.45 -66.52 -0.59
CA ASN A 309 24.27 -67.63 -1.58
C ASN A 309 22.88 -67.91 -2.18
N SER A 310 22.66 -67.57 -3.43
CA SER A 310 22.46 -68.55 -4.52
C SER A 310 22.52 -67.85 -5.86
#